data_db687ebc83976d8c541994513ee52aab
#
_entry.id   db687ebc83976d8c541994513ee52aab
#
_cell.length_a   1.000
_cell.length_b   1.000
_cell.length_c   1.000
_cell.angle_alpha   90.00
_cell.angle_beta   90.00
_cell.angle_gamma   90.00
#
_symmetry.space_group_name_H-M   'P 1'
#
loop_
_entity.id
_entity.type
_entity.pdbx_description
1 polymer ?
#
loop_
_entity_poly.entity_id
_entity_poly.type
_entity_poly.pdbx_seq_one_letter_code
_entity_poly.pdbx_strand_id
1 'polypeptide(L)'
;MSTTKPRIGITLGDCAGIGPEIVETALKSGRVPKSADYKTIGKYPDCTPGHPTAETARAAGAALEEAVILGRRGELDAIVTGPIHKARMYDVGFKFPGQTEFFAERCGVKNFAMCLTGGKITVALVTTHIPLSEVPRALTQSEIVRVGLLLADFLSRRRSPRRPKMDRSSPAPRGPRIAVAGLNPHAGESGKIGSEEIDIIAPAMEELNRSLITDHPSLFSGPHSPDTVFHRAIEGEFDAVLCMYHDQGLIPLKLHAFHEGVNVTLGLPFPRTSADHGTAFDIAGKGLARPDSLIAAINLAVELARCRVERRRHIAGK
;
A
#
# COMPACT_ATOMS: atom_id res chain seq x y z
N MET A 1 -29.11 -9.89 11.17
CA MET A 1 -28.74 -8.74 10.34
C MET A 1 -27.90 -9.27 9.17
N SER A 2 -28.38 -9.15 7.93
CA SER A 2 -27.64 -9.60 6.75
C SER A 2 -26.38 -8.73 6.59
N THR A 3 -25.23 -9.30 6.82
CA THR A 3 -23.95 -8.63 6.54
C THR A 3 -23.69 -8.75 5.04
N THR A 4 -23.97 -7.69 4.27
CA THR A 4 -23.59 -7.66 2.86
C THR A 4 -22.08 -7.87 2.76
N LYS A 5 -21.68 -8.87 1.97
CA LYS A 5 -20.27 -9.16 1.71
C LYS A 5 -19.62 -7.99 0.99
N PRO A 6 -18.38 -7.61 1.32
CA PRO A 6 -17.65 -6.63 0.53
C PRO A 6 -17.37 -7.16 -0.88
N ARG A 7 -17.51 -6.29 -1.89
CA ARG A 7 -17.31 -6.60 -3.31
C ARG A 7 -15.91 -6.17 -3.72
N ILE A 8 -15.09 -7.14 -4.08
CA ILE A 8 -13.68 -6.93 -4.42
C ILE A 8 -13.50 -7.12 -5.92
N GLY A 9 -13.10 -6.05 -6.62
CA GLY A 9 -12.71 -6.10 -8.01
C GLY A 9 -11.24 -6.52 -8.16
N ILE A 10 -10.96 -7.45 -9.06
CA ILE A 10 -9.59 -7.92 -9.33
C ILE A 10 -9.31 -7.75 -10.82
N THR A 11 -8.31 -6.96 -11.20
CA THR A 11 -7.81 -6.91 -12.58
C THR A 11 -6.70 -7.94 -12.77
N LEU A 12 -6.63 -8.56 -13.95
CA LEU A 12 -5.57 -9.55 -14.24
C LEU A 12 -4.21 -8.90 -14.52
N GLY A 13 -4.19 -7.58 -14.81
CA GLY A 13 -3.02 -6.91 -15.37
C GLY A 13 -2.83 -7.25 -16.83
N ASP A 14 -1.58 -7.39 -17.31
CA ASP A 14 -1.32 -7.90 -18.67
C ASP A 14 -1.62 -9.41 -18.70
N CYS A 15 -2.61 -9.83 -19.49
CA CYS A 15 -3.06 -11.21 -19.51
C CYS A 15 -2.05 -12.20 -20.12
N ALA A 16 -1.03 -11.72 -20.84
CA ALA A 16 0.08 -12.54 -21.29
C ALA A 16 1.13 -12.80 -20.19
N GLY A 17 1.05 -12.10 -19.05
CA GLY A 17 1.90 -12.31 -17.88
C GLY A 17 1.33 -13.33 -16.90
N ILE A 18 1.91 -13.38 -15.70
CA ILE A 18 1.48 -14.30 -14.63
C ILE A 18 0.14 -13.93 -13.99
N GLY A 19 -0.42 -12.75 -14.31
CA GLY A 19 -1.66 -12.26 -13.69
C GLY A 19 -2.81 -13.24 -13.69
N PRO A 20 -3.22 -13.82 -14.82
CA PRO A 20 -4.31 -14.80 -14.89
C PRO A 20 -4.10 -16.01 -13.99
N GLU A 21 -2.92 -16.65 -14.05
CA GLU A 21 -2.64 -17.87 -13.28
C GLU A 21 -2.57 -17.63 -11.78
N ILE A 22 -2.00 -16.50 -11.33
CA ILE A 22 -1.93 -16.20 -9.90
C ILE A 22 -3.29 -15.80 -9.33
N VAL A 23 -4.17 -15.13 -10.12
CA VAL A 23 -5.54 -14.80 -9.69
C VAL A 23 -6.36 -16.07 -9.56
N GLU A 24 -6.33 -16.94 -10.55
CA GLU A 24 -7.03 -18.23 -10.51
C GLU A 24 -6.56 -19.08 -9.33
N THR A 25 -5.24 -19.23 -9.16
CA THR A 25 -4.65 -19.98 -8.07
C THR A 25 -5.00 -19.37 -6.70
N ALA A 26 -4.95 -18.04 -6.55
CA ALA A 26 -5.33 -17.37 -5.32
C ALA A 26 -6.78 -17.64 -4.94
N LEU A 27 -7.72 -17.49 -5.87
CA LEU A 27 -9.15 -17.68 -5.61
C LEU A 27 -9.50 -19.15 -5.31
N LYS A 28 -8.78 -20.12 -5.92
CA LYS A 28 -8.95 -21.56 -5.65
C LYS A 28 -8.22 -22.05 -4.39
N SER A 29 -7.26 -21.29 -3.86
CA SER A 29 -6.37 -21.73 -2.78
C SER A 29 -7.05 -21.99 -1.43
N GLY A 30 -8.25 -21.48 -1.21
CA GLY A 30 -8.91 -21.46 0.11
C GLY A 30 -8.30 -20.47 1.11
N ARG A 31 -7.24 -19.72 0.73
CA ARG A 31 -6.52 -18.76 1.57
C ARG A 31 -7.09 -17.34 1.50
N VAL A 32 -8.05 -17.08 0.60
CA VAL A 32 -8.79 -15.81 0.53
C VAL A 32 -10.12 -15.90 1.27
N PRO A 33 -10.63 -14.81 1.89
CA PRO A 33 -11.81 -14.85 2.73
C PRO A 33 -13.09 -15.20 1.96
N LYS A 34 -13.80 -16.26 2.33
CA LYS A 34 -15.12 -16.63 1.75
C LYS A 34 -16.24 -15.63 2.06
N SER A 35 -15.97 -14.65 2.92
CA SER A 35 -16.89 -13.60 3.36
C SER A 35 -16.81 -12.32 2.51
N ALA A 36 -16.25 -12.41 1.31
CA ALA A 36 -16.25 -11.36 0.29
C ALA A 36 -16.71 -11.95 -1.04
N ASP A 37 -17.22 -11.10 -1.92
CA ASP A 37 -17.55 -11.44 -3.29
C ASP A 37 -16.43 -10.92 -4.22
N TYR A 38 -15.95 -11.77 -5.11
CA TYR A 38 -14.84 -11.48 -6.01
C TYR A 38 -15.33 -11.37 -7.44
N LYS A 39 -14.92 -10.31 -8.13
CA LYS A 39 -15.23 -10.07 -9.55
C LYS A 39 -13.96 -9.76 -10.32
N THR A 40 -13.65 -10.54 -11.35
CA THR A 40 -12.62 -10.17 -12.32
C THR A 40 -13.13 -9.01 -13.16
N ILE A 41 -12.31 -7.95 -13.28
CA ILE A 41 -12.62 -6.71 -14.00
C ILE A 41 -11.83 -6.66 -15.29
N GLY A 42 -12.51 -6.26 -16.35
CA GLY A 42 -11.95 -6.11 -17.69
C GLY A 42 -12.35 -7.24 -18.63
N LYS A 43 -12.19 -6.96 -19.92
CA LYS A 43 -12.29 -7.92 -21.01
C LYS A 43 -10.89 -8.13 -21.56
N TYR A 44 -10.49 -9.37 -21.66
CA TYR A 44 -9.14 -9.73 -22.10
C TYR A 44 -9.22 -10.50 -23.41
N PRO A 45 -8.34 -10.23 -24.39
CA PRO A 45 -8.25 -11.02 -25.62
C PRO A 45 -7.70 -12.43 -25.32
N ASP A 46 -7.90 -13.34 -26.25
CA ASP A 46 -7.16 -14.58 -26.26
C ASP A 46 -5.68 -14.26 -26.43
N CYS A 47 -4.85 -14.76 -25.52
CA CYS A 47 -3.44 -14.47 -25.50
C CYS A 47 -2.60 -15.71 -25.15
N THR A 48 -1.40 -15.76 -25.69
CA THR A 48 -0.43 -16.80 -25.34
C THR A 48 0.40 -16.33 -24.15
N PRO A 49 0.42 -17.07 -23.04
CA PRO A 49 1.28 -16.73 -21.89
C PRO A 49 2.75 -16.57 -22.32
N GLY A 50 3.40 -15.54 -21.78
CA GLY A 50 4.78 -15.18 -22.14
C GLY A 50 4.94 -14.36 -23.42
N HIS A 51 3.87 -14.17 -24.21
CA HIS A 51 3.92 -13.44 -25.49
C HIS A 51 3.03 -12.18 -25.45
N PRO A 52 3.46 -11.12 -24.76
CA PRO A 52 2.68 -9.90 -24.67
C PRO A 52 2.61 -9.13 -25.98
N THR A 53 1.45 -8.54 -26.25
CA THR A 53 1.16 -7.73 -27.45
C THR A 53 0.67 -6.33 -27.06
N ALA A 54 0.54 -5.45 -28.05
CA ALA A 54 -0.10 -4.14 -27.82
C ALA A 54 -1.57 -4.29 -27.41
N GLU A 55 -2.23 -5.36 -27.84
CA GLU A 55 -3.62 -5.64 -27.49
C GLU A 55 -3.76 -6.04 -26.01
N THR A 56 -2.87 -6.93 -25.51
CA THR A 56 -2.88 -7.33 -24.08
C THR A 56 -2.57 -6.12 -23.17
N ALA A 57 -1.68 -5.21 -23.60
CA ALA A 57 -1.41 -3.97 -22.88
C ALA A 57 -2.62 -3.01 -22.87
N ARG A 58 -3.32 -2.85 -24.02
CA ARG A 58 -4.55 -2.03 -24.07
C ARG A 58 -5.65 -2.62 -23.19
N ALA A 59 -5.82 -3.94 -23.20
CA ALA A 59 -6.79 -4.60 -22.34
C ALA A 59 -6.49 -4.40 -20.87
N ALA A 60 -5.22 -4.46 -20.46
CA ALA A 60 -4.81 -4.15 -19.10
C ALA A 60 -5.15 -2.71 -18.71
N GLY A 61 -4.90 -1.74 -19.58
CA GLY A 61 -5.26 -0.33 -19.37
C GLY A 61 -6.79 -0.13 -19.25
N ALA A 62 -7.56 -0.74 -20.14
CA ALA A 62 -9.04 -0.69 -20.11
C ALA A 62 -9.60 -1.30 -18.82
N ALA A 63 -9.02 -2.40 -18.33
CA ALA A 63 -9.42 -3.01 -17.05
C ALA A 63 -9.15 -2.08 -15.85
N LEU A 64 -8.06 -1.32 -15.86
CA LEU A 64 -7.78 -0.32 -14.82
C LEU A 64 -8.81 0.83 -14.86
N GLU A 65 -9.16 1.33 -16.07
CA GLU A 65 -10.21 2.37 -16.22
C GLU A 65 -11.57 1.86 -15.72
N GLU A 66 -11.98 0.64 -16.09
CA GLU A 66 -13.23 0.05 -15.61
C GLU A 66 -13.23 -0.10 -14.09
N ALA A 67 -12.12 -0.57 -13.50
CA ALA A 67 -11.99 -0.72 -12.05
C ALA A 67 -12.16 0.62 -11.31
N VAL A 68 -11.57 1.71 -11.83
CA VAL A 68 -11.75 3.06 -11.28
C VAL A 68 -13.23 3.47 -11.33
N ILE A 69 -13.90 3.31 -12.48
CA ILE A 69 -15.29 3.68 -12.66
C ILE A 69 -16.18 2.95 -11.64
N LEU A 70 -16.04 1.63 -11.53
CA LEU A 70 -16.81 0.80 -10.61
C LEU A 70 -16.52 1.16 -9.13
N GLY A 71 -15.25 1.42 -8.79
CA GLY A 71 -14.86 1.85 -7.44
C GLY A 71 -15.44 3.22 -7.05
N ARG A 72 -15.42 4.19 -7.98
CA ARG A 72 -15.99 5.52 -7.77
C ARG A 72 -17.52 5.50 -7.66
N ARG A 73 -18.20 4.65 -8.43
CA ARG A 73 -19.65 4.43 -8.33
C ARG A 73 -20.07 3.68 -7.06
N GLY A 74 -19.10 3.15 -6.31
CA GLY A 74 -19.37 2.34 -5.11
C GLY A 74 -19.93 0.95 -5.45
N GLU A 75 -19.78 0.50 -6.69
CA GLU A 75 -20.10 -0.86 -7.12
C GLU A 75 -19.06 -1.88 -6.64
N LEU A 76 -17.83 -1.40 -6.37
CA LEU A 76 -16.77 -2.13 -5.70
C LEU A 76 -16.42 -1.46 -4.38
N ASP A 77 -16.12 -2.27 -3.37
CA ASP A 77 -15.73 -1.80 -2.04
C ASP A 77 -14.21 -1.73 -1.88
N ALA A 78 -13.45 -2.48 -2.69
CA ALA A 78 -12.00 -2.39 -2.87
C ALA A 78 -11.57 -2.94 -4.23
N ILE A 79 -10.35 -2.59 -4.66
CA ILE A 79 -9.74 -3.02 -5.91
C ILE A 79 -8.39 -3.68 -5.62
N VAL A 80 -8.15 -4.84 -6.24
CA VAL A 80 -6.86 -5.51 -6.28
C VAL A 80 -6.38 -5.51 -7.72
N THR A 81 -5.18 -4.98 -7.97
CA THR A 81 -4.69 -4.89 -9.34
C THR A 81 -3.58 -5.90 -9.63
N GLY A 82 -3.71 -6.60 -10.75
CA GLY A 82 -2.68 -7.45 -11.32
C GLY A 82 -1.52 -6.64 -11.89
N PRO A 83 -0.39 -7.31 -12.18
CA PRO A 83 0.82 -6.66 -12.66
C PRO A 83 0.69 -6.16 -14.10
N ILE A 84 1.27 -4.98 -14.39
CA ILE A 84 1.38 -4.42 -15.72
C ILE A 84 2.85 -4.18 -16.07
N HIS A 85 3.17 -4.18 -17.37
CA HIS A 85 4.52 -3.88 -17.85
C HIS A 85 4.61 -2.44 -18.34
N LYS A 86 5.29 -1.57 -17.60
CA LYS A 86 5.31 -0.12 -17.83
C LYS A 86 5.69 0.28 -19.28
N ALA A 87 6.79 -0.26 -19.83
CA ALA A 87 7.21 0.10 -21.17
C ALA A 87 6.13 -0.22 -22.22
N ARG A 88 5.50 -1.41 -22.15
CA ARG A 88 4.41 -1.78 -23.06
C ARG A 88 3.18 -0.91 -22.90
N MET A 89 2.88 -0.52 -21.65
CA MET A 89 1.80 0.43 -21.38
C MET A 89 2.08 1.80 -22.02
N TYR A 90 3.32 2.29 -21.98
CA TYR A 90 3.71 3.53 -22.66
C TYR A 90 3.53 3.43 -24.18
N ASP A 91 3.88 2.28 -24.78
CA ASP A 91 3.73 2.05 -26.24
C ASP A 91 2.24 2.13 -26.68
N VAL A 92 1.29 1.93 -25.79
CA VAL A 92 -0.15 2.04 -26.07
C VAL A 92 -0.80 3.30 -25.51
N GLY A 93 0.02 4.29 -25.11
CA GLY A 93 -0.44 5.61 -24.71
C GLY A 93 -0.75 5.80 -23.21
N PHE A 94 -0.36 4.87 -22.35
CA PHE A 94 -0.44 5.04 -20.90
C PHE A 94 0.61 6.06 -20.44
N LYS A 95 0.18 7.17 -19.82
CA LYS A 95 1.06 8.32 -19.54
C LYS A 95 1.51 8.43 -18.08
N PHE A 96 1.33 7.38 -17.28
CA PHE A 96 1.57 7.41 -15.84
C PHE A 96 2.84 6.65 -15.47
N PRO A 97 3.62 7.13 -14.48
CA PRO A 97 4.78 6.41 -13.97
C PRO A 97 4.45 5.02 -13.41
N GLY A 98 3.23 4.87 -12.91
CA GLY A 98 2.72 3.61 -12.37
C GLY A 98 1.22 3.62 -12.14
N GLN A 99 0.71 2.52 -11.58
CA GLN A 99 -0.71 2.39 -11.27
C GLN A 99 -1.14 3.32 -10.14
N THR A 100 -0.27 3.66 -9.21
CA THR A 100 -0.57 4.57 -8.09
C THR A 100 -0.98 5.94 -8.60
N GLU A 101 -0.18 6.54 -9.47
CA GLU A 101 -0.42 7.85 -10.08
C GLU A 101 -1.64 7.81 -11.00
N PHE A 102 -1.82 6.72 -11.74
CA PHE A 102 -3.01 6.50 -12.56
C PHE A 102 -4.30 6.56 -11.72
N PHE A 103 -4.37 5.77 -10.64
CA PHE A 103 -5.56 5.75 -9.78
C PHE A 103 -5.80 7.10 -9.11
N ALA A 104 -4.75 7.77 -8.65
CA ALA A 104 -4.85 9.09 -8.03
C ALA A 104 -5.45 10.12 -9.00
N GLU A 105 -4.93 10.20 -10.23
CA GLU A 105 -5.44 11.13 -11.23
C GLU A 105 -6.88 10.81 -11.62
N ARG A 106 -7.20 9.55 -11.92
CA ARG A 106 -8.56 9.14 -12.30
C ARG A 106 -9.59 9.35 -11.19
N CYS A 107 -9.16 9.33 -9.93
CA CYS A 107 -10.00 9.64 -8.79
C CYS A 107 -10.05 11.15 -8.46
N GLY A 108 -9.25 11.99 -9.12
CA GLY A 108 -9.12 13.41 -8.80
C GLY A 108 -8.43 13.67 -7.45
N VAL A 109 -7.57 12.73 -7.00
CA VAL A 109 -6.89 12.79 -5.71
C VAL A 109 -5.48 13.33 -5.90
N LYS A 110 -5.17 14.45 -5.24
CA LYS A 110 -3.82 15.02 -5.17
C LYS A 110 -3.04 14.52 -3.94
N ASN A 111 -3.77 14.23 -2.85
CA ASN A 111 -3.19 13.78 -1.59
C ASN A 111 -3.19 12.25 -1.53
N PHE A 112 -2.13 11.62 -2.02
CA PHE A 112 -1.92 10.19 -1.99
C PHE A 112 -0.48 9.86 -1.63
N ALA A 113 -0.23 8.62 -1.19
CA ALA A 113 1.12 8.14 -0.90
C ALA A 113 1.25 6.64 -1.16
N MET A 114 2.49 6.22 -1.36
CA MET A 114 2.85 4.81 -1.51
C MET A 114 3.12 4.20 -0.14
N CYS A 115 2.47 3.10 0.15
CA CYS A 115 2.68 2.30 1.34
C CYS A 115 2.86 0.84 0.95
N LEU A 116 3.77 0.15 1.60
CA LEU A 116 3.95 -1.30 1.46
C LEU A 116 3.80 -1.98 2.81
N THR A 117 3.20 -3.16 2.79
CA THR A 117 3.08 -3.99 4.00
C THR A 117 3.34 -5.45 3.66
N GLY A 118 4.03 -6.17 4.53
CA GLY A 118 4.31 -7.58 4.36
C GLY A 118 4.90 -8.17 5.64
N GLY A 119 4.54 -9.42 5.94
CA GLY A 119 4.99 -10.04 7.18
C GLY A 119 4.69 -9.18 8.41
N LYS A 120 5.74 -8.71 9.08
CA LYS A 120 5.64 -7.84 10.27
C LYS A 120 6.00 -6.36 9.99
N ILE A 121 6.24 -5.95 8.76
CA ILE A 121 6.65 -4.59 8.42
C ILE A 121 5.55 -3.89 7.64
N THR A 122 5.30 -2.63 7.98
CA THR A 122 4.52 -1.67 7.18
C THR A 122 5.37 -0.41 7.05
N VAL A 123 5.54 0.08 5.82
CA VAL A 123 6.30 1.30 5.52
C VAL A 123 5.49 2.24 4.63
N ALA A 124 5.57 3.54 4.89
CA ALA A 124 5.10 4.57 3.96
C ALA A 124 6.28 5.43 3.54
N LEU A 125 6.25 5.91 2.31
CA LEU A 125 7.38 6.57 1.67
C LEU A 125 7.08 8.05 1.44
N VAL A 126 7.90 8.93 1.99
CA VAL A 126 7.77 10.39 1.78
C VAL A 126 8.21 10.75 0.36
N THR A 127 9.39 10.27 -0.05
CA THR A 127 9.83 10.36 -1.45
C THR A 127 9.87 8.98 -2.08
N THR A 128 9.60 8.88 -3.40
CA THR A 128 9.49 7.61 -4.09
C THR A 128 10.52 7.53 -5.24
N HIS A 129 10.12 7.65 -6.47
CA HIS A 129 10.90 7.35 -7.66
C HIS A 129 11.77 8.54 -8.12
N ILE A 130 12.61 9.06 -7.23
CA ILE A 130 13.59 10.09 -7.53
C ILE A 130 15.01 9.59 -7.23
N PRO A 131 16.05 10.15 -7.85
CA PRO A 131 17.45 9.85 -7.54
C PRO A 131 17.76 10.09 -6.06
N LEU A 132 18.57 9.25 -5.44
CA LEU A 132 18.94 9.39 -4.04
C LEU A 132 19.55 10.76 -3.72
N SER A 133 20.33 11.32 -4.67
CA SER A 133 20.94 12.65 -4.54
C SER A 133 19.94 13.81 -4.50
N GLU A 134 18.70 13.58 -4.92
CA GLU A 134 17.63 14.58 -4.90
C GLU A 134 16.78 14.50 -3.62
N VAL A 135 16.85 13.38 -2.89
CA VAL A 135 16.03 13.15 -1.69
C VAL A 135 16.15 14.28 -0.66
N PRO A 136 17.34 14.73 -0.27
CA PRO A 136 17.46 15.80 0.75
C PRO A 136 16.77 17.10 0.31
N ARG A 137 16.78 17.41 -0.99
CA ARG A 137 16.13 18.63 -1.53
C ARG A 137 14.63 18.48 -1.69
N ALA A 138 14.15 17.28 -1.96
CA ALA A 138 12.72 16.97 -2.10
C ALA A 138 12.02 16.79 -0.76
N LEU A 139 12.77 16.52 0.31
CA LEU A 139 12.23 16.31 1.65
C LEU A 139 11.80 17.66 2.25
N THR A 140 10.51 17.76 2.59
CA THR A 140 9.94 18.93 3.24
C THR A 140 9.09 18.54 4.44
N GLN A 141 8.96 19.43 5.41
CA GLN A 141 8.08 19.23 6.57
C GLN A 141 6.65 18.90 6.13
N SER A 142 6.11 19.64 5.15
CA SER A 142 4.74 19.45 4.66
C SER A 142 4.52 18.06 4.03
N GLU A 143 5.50 17.51 3.29
CA GLU A 143 5.40 16.18 2.71
C GLU A 143 5.47 15.08 3.77
N ILE A 144 6.33 15.22 4.78
CA ILE A 144 6.40 14.29 5.91
C ILE A 144 5.05 14.28 6.65
N VAL A 145 4.50 15.46 6.96
CA VAL A 145 3.21 15.61 7.63
C VAL A 145 2.09 14.98 6.78
N ARG A 146 2.04 15.29 5.50
CA ARG A 146 1.05 14.78 4.56
C ARG A 146 1.04 13.26 4.50
N VAL A 147 2.19 12.64 4.31
CA VAL A 147 2.30 11.17 4.22
C VAL A 147 2.07 10.52 5.59
N GLY A 148 2.54 11.14 6.66
CA GLY A 148 2.30 10.68 8.02
C GLY A 148 0.81 10.61 8.38
N LEU A 149 0.03 11.63 8.04
CA LEU A 149 -1.43 11.65 8.26
C LEU A 149 -2.15 10.57 7.45
N LEU A 150 -1.75 10.34 6.19
CA LEU A 150 -2.29 9.25 5.37
C LEU A 150 -1.97 7.87 5.96
N LEU A 151 -0.75 7.69 6.49
CA LEU A 151 -0.34 6.45 7.14
C LEU A 151 -1.13 6.21 8.44
N ALA A 152 -1.31 7.25 9.26
CA ALA A 152 -2.09 7.17 10.49
C ALA A 152 -3.56 6.80 10.23
N ASP A 153 -4.19 7.43 9.22
CA ASP A 153 -5.55 7.09 8.79
C ASP A 153 -5.65 5.64 8.29
N PHE A 154 -4.70 5.20 7.47
CA PHE A 154 -4.64 3.81 7.00
C PHE A 154 -4.56 2.82 8.16
N LEU A 155 -3.64 3.01 9.09
CA LEU A 155 -3.46 2.12 10.25
C LEU A 155 -4.68 2.13 11.18
N SER A 156 -5.36 3.26 11.34
CA SER A 156 -6.58 3.37 12.14
C SER A 156 -7.75 2.56 11.57
N ARG A 157 -7.72 2.29 10.26
CA ARG A 157 -8.71 1.46 9.55
C ARG A 157 -8.39 -0.03 9.59
N ARG A 158 -7.14 -0.39 9.91
CA ARG A 158 -6.75 -1.79 10.09
C ARG A 158 -7.07 -2.25 11.51
N ARG A 159 -7.63 -3.44 11.65
CA ARG A 159 -7.63 -4.13 12.94
C ARG A 159 -6.21 -4.59 13.19
N SER A 160 -5.50 -3.96 14.13
CA SER A 160 -4.13 -4.38 14.43
C SER A 160 -4.14 -5.82 14.97
N PRO A 161 -3.64 -6.80 14.21
CA PRO A 161 -3.54 -8.19 14.71
C PRO A 161 -2.42 -8.36 15.75
N ARG A 162 -1.66 -7.29 16.02
CA ARG A 162 -0.38 -7.33 16.73
C ARG A 162 -0.40 -6.75 18.13
N ARG A 163 -1.55 -6.32 18.64
CA ARG A 163 -1.57 -5.96 20.05
C ARG A 163 -1.42 -7.25 20.84
N PRO A 164 -0.28 -7.48 21.54
CA PRO A 164 -0.23 -8.48 22.59
C PRO A 164 -1.44 -8.23 23.48
N LYS A 165 -2.01 -9.27 24.08
CA LYS A 165 -2.96 -9.11 25.19
C LYS A 165 -2.20 -8.37 26.30
N MET A 166 -2.12 -7.06 26.19
CA MET A 166 -1.52 -6.22 27.22
C MET A 166 -2.40 -6.36 28.45
N ASP A 167 -1.73 -6.47 29.58
CA ASP A 167 -2.34 -6.39 30.88
C ASP A 167 -3.33 -5.22 30.93
N ARG A 168 -4.58 -5.50 31.28
CA ARG A 168 -5.69 -4.51 31.33
C ARG A 168 -5.44 -3.35 32.30
N SER A 169 -4.34 -3.39 33.05
CA SER A 169 -3.94 -2.37 34.02
C SER A 169 -3.15 -1.19 33.45
N SER A 170 -2.62 -1.27 32.21
CA SER A 170 -1.87 -0.19 31.59
C SER A 170 -2.75 0.56 30.57
N PRO A 171 -2.82 1.91 30.63
CA PRO A 171 -3.49 2.71 29.60
C PRO A 171 -2.67 2.65 28.30
N ALA A 172 -2.90 1.59 27.49
CA ALA A 172 -2.28 1.50 26.17
C ALA A 172 -2.72 2.68 25.30
N PRO A 173 -1.81 3.29 24.52
CA PRO A 173 -2.19 4.30 23.55
C PRO A 173 -3.27 3.73 22.63
N ARG A 174 -4.37 4.45 22.49
CA ARG A 174 -5.55 4.00 21.71
C ARG A 174 -5.32 4.01 20.19
N GLY A 175 -4.24 4.67 19.72
CA GLY A 175 -3.86 4.85 18.32
C GLY A 175 -2.68 4.00 17.87
N PRO A 176 -2.38 3.98 16.54
CA PRO A 176 -1.20 3.32 15.99
C PRO A 176 0.09 4.02 16.42
N ARG A 177 1.15 3.23 16.63
CA ARG A 177 2.51 3.69 16.94
C ARG A 177 3.32 3.73 15.65
N ILE A 178 3.78 4.92 15.26
CA ILE A 178 4.49 5.13 14.02
C ILE A 178 5.89 5.64 14.31
N ALA A 179 6.89 4.86 13.90
CA ALA A 179 8.27 5.31 13.94
C ALA A 179 8.56 6.21 12.73
N VAL A 180 9.20 7.35 12.95
CA VAL A 180 9.73 8.21 11.88
C VAL A 180 11.22 7.90 11.75
N ALA A 181 11.64 7.42 10.58
CA ALA A 181 13.06 7.16 10.32
C ALA A 181 13.81 8.47 10.09
N GLY A 182 15.05 8.55 10.56
CA GLY A 182 15.97 9.61 10.14
C GLY A 182 16.34 9.45 8.67
N LEU A 183 16.85 10.51 8.06
CA LEU A 183 17.44 10.47 6.71
C LEU A 183 18.90 10.02 6.78
N ASN A 184 19.65 10.57 7.73
CA ASN A 184 21.08 10.40 7.87
C ASN A 184 21.43 9.21 8.80
N PRO A 185 22.66 8.66 8.69
CA PRO A 185 23.14 7.67 9.64
C PRO A 185 22.99 8.14 11.08
N HIS A 186 22.60 7.22 11.97
CA HIS A 186 22.40 7.50 13.41
C HIS A 186 21.45 8.68 13.69
N ALA A 187 20.50 8.93 12.78
CA ALA A 187 19.59 10.08 12.84
C ALA A 187 20.33 11.43 12.98
N GLY A 188 21.42 11.60 12.20
CA GLY A 188 22.17 12.84 12.09
C GLY A 188 23.14 13.16 13.24
N GLU A 189 23.30 12.28 14.26
CA GLU A 189 24.23 12.48 15.39
C GLU A 189 24.14 13.90 15.98
N SER A 190 22.94 14.37 16.28
CA SER A 190 22.67 15.73 16.78
C SER A 190 23.17 16.85 15.84
N GLY A 191 23.05 16.63 14.53
CA GLY A 191 23.43 17.59 13.48
C GLY A 191 24.89 17.51 13.02
N LYS A 192 25.66 16.54 13.51
CA LYS A 192 27.06 16.33 13.07
C LYS A 192 27.19 15.61 11.75
N ILE A 193 26.16 14.82 11.38
CA ILE A 193 26.10 14.03 10.15
C ILE A 193 24.82 14.41 9.38
N GLY A 194 24.70 15.70 9.05
CA GLY A 194 23.48 16.25 8.43
C GLY A 194 22.54 16.88 9.44
N SER A 195 21.72 17.82 9.00
CA SER A 195 20.81 18.58 9.86
C SER A 195 19.33 18.35 9.55
N GLU A 196 19.00 17.51 8.55
CA GLU A 196 17.63 17.28 8.10
C GLU A 196 16.71 16.73 9.21
N GLU A 197 17.28 16.01 10.16
CA GLU A 197 16.55 15.52 11.33
C GLU A 197 16.10 16.67 12.22
N ILE A 198 16.96 17.67 12.42
CA ILE A 198 16.69 18.84 13.27
C ILE A 198 15.81 19.84 12.54
N ASP A 199 16.15 20.14 11.27
CA ASP A 199 15.56 21.25 10.53
C ASP A 199 14.22 20.88 9.89
N ILE A 200 13.97 19.60 9.58
CA ILE A 200 12.83 19.16 8.79
C ILE A 200 12.03 18.06 9.51
N ILE A 201 12.68 16.96 9.94
CA ILE A 201 11.97 15.76 10.38
C ILE A 201 11.36 15.95 11.78
N ALA A 202 12.12 16.48 12.72
CA ALA A 202 11.62 16.71 14.09
C ALA A 202 10.47 17.73 14.12
N PRO A 203 10.53 18.89 13.43
CA PRO A 203 9.40 19.81 13.33
C PRO A 203 8.15 19.18 12.68
N ALA A 204 8.34 18.34 11.63
CA ALA A 204 7.23 17.62 11.01
C ALA A 204 6.56 16.65 11.99
N MET A 205 7.34 15.94 12.78
CA MET A 205 6.84 15.01 13.79
C MET A 205 6.06 15.72 14.91
N GLU A 206 6.54 16.89 15.35
CA GLU A 206 5.81 17.71 16.31
C GLU A 206 4.46 18.18 15.76
N GLU A 207 4.41 18.59 14.48
CA GLU A 207 3.18 18.96 13.81
C GLU A 207 2.23 17.79 13.68
N LEU A 208 2.72 16.61 13.31
CA LEU A 208 1.94 15.36 13.25
C LEU A 208 1.29 15.04 14.60
N ASN A 209 2.06 15.08 15.68
CA ASN A 209 1.54 14.78 17.01
C ASN A 209 0.51 15.82 17.48
N ARG A 210 0.69 17.11 17.12
CA ARG A 210 -0.30 18.17 17.41
C ARG A 210 -1.60 17.99 16.62
N SER A 211 -1.51 17.59 15.36
CA SER A 211 -2.67 17.44 14.46
C SER A 211 -3.58 16.29 14.83
N LEU A 212 -3.09 15.29 15.57
CA LEU A 212 -3.79 14.05 15.90
C LEU A 212 -4.34 14.02 17.35
N ILE A 213 -4.42 15.16 18.03
CA ILE A 213 -4.94 15.29 19.42
C ILE A 213 -6.42 14.90 19.53
N THR A 214 -7.14 14.65 18.42
CA THR A 214 -8.54 14.25 18.42
C THR A 214 -8.71 12.73 18.43
N ASP A 215 -9.61 12.21 19.23
CA ASP A 215 -10.22 10.87 19.35
C ASP A 215 -9.37 9.59 19.24
N HIS A 216 -8.28 9.57 18.46
CA HIS A 216 -7.34 8.45 18.32
C HIS A 216 -5.92 8.95 18.16
N PRO A 217 -5.21 9.30 19.25
CA PRO A 217 -3.86 9.81 19.16
C PRO A 217 -2.92 8.72 18.59
N SER A 218 -2.55 8.86 17.32
CA SER A 218 -1.38 8.16 16.79
C SER A 218 -0.14 8.77 17.43
N LEU A 219 0.78 7.93 17.87
CA LEU A 219 2.04 8.41 18.43
C LEU A 219 3.12 8.28 17.36
N PHE A 220 3.56 9.43 16.85
CA PHE A 220 4.78 9.51 16.06
C PHE A 220 5.96 9.70 16.97
N SER A 221 6.95 8.86 16.82
CA SER A 221 8.20 8.92 17.60
C SER A 221 9.43 8.88 16.69
N GLY A 222 10.49 9.51 17.12
CA GLY A 222 11.75 9.61 16.37
C GLY A 222 12.33 11.04 16.39
N PRO A 223 13.15 11.42 15.39
CA PRO A 223 13.64 10.54 14.33
C PRO A 223 14.49 9.38 14.87
N HIS A 224 14.21 8.15 14.41
CA HIS A 224 14.94 6.96 14.82
C HIS A 224 16.06 6.64 13.82
N SER A 225 17.13 6.04 14.34
CA SER A 225 18.26 5.60 13.51
C SER A 225 17.79 4.55 12.48
N PRO A 226 18.05 4.79 11.15
CA PRO A 226 17.52 3.93 10.08
C PRO A 226 17.99 2.48 10.12
N ASP A 227 19.17 2.22 10.66
CA ASP A 227 19.77 0.90 10.76
C ASP A 227 19.13 -0.01 11.82
N THR A 228 18.42 0.57 12.81
CA THR A 228 17.82 -0.17 13.92
C THR A 228 16.29 -0.15 13.97
N VAL A 229 15.65 0.87 13.40
CA VAL A 229 14.20 1.10 13.52
C VAL A 229 13.36 -0.06 12.96
N PHE A 230 13.82 -0.71 11.89
CA PHE A 230 13.09 -1.82 11.26
C PHE A 230 13.12 -3.10 12.11
N HIS A 231 14.23 -3.37 12.79
CA HIS A 231 14.31 -4.46 13.76
C HIS A 231 13.28 -4.26 14.88
N ARG A 232 13.23 -3.05 15.47
CA ARG A 232 12.26 -2.69 16.52
C ARG A 232 10.81 -2.81 16.03
N ALA A 233 10.54 -2.45 14.75
CA ALA A 233 9.23 -2.62 14.15
C ALA A 233 8.85 -4.11 14.00
N ILE A 234 9.80 -4.99 13.61
CA ILE A 234 9.59 -6.44 13.51
C ILE A 234 9.29 -7.04 14.90
N GLU A 235 9.97 -6.56 15.95
CA GLU A 235 9.73 -6.97 17.34
C GLU A 235 8.39 -6.42 17.91
N GLY A 236 7.67 -5.59 17.15
CA GLY A 236 6.33 -5.11 17.48
C GLY A 236 6.30 -3.85 18.33
N GLU A 237 7.41 -3.11 18.42
CA GLU A 237 7.42 -1.81 19.09
C GLU A 237 6.62 -0.78 18.32
N PHE A 238 6.63 -0.85 16.97
CA PHE A 238 5.91 0.04 16.08
C PHE A 238 4.96 -0.73 15.16
N ASP A 239 3.86 -0.08 14.80
CA ASP A 239 2.88 -0.63 13.85
C ASP A 239 3.25 -0.30 12.39
N ALA A 240 4.06 0.76 12.18
CA ALA A 240 4.64 1.15 10.89
C ALA A 240 5.87 2.03 11.04
N VAL A 241 6.64 2.17 9.94
CA VAL A 241 7.76 3.09 9.80
C VAL A 241 7.46 4.08 8.67
N LEU A 242 7.53 5.38 8.96
CA LEU A 242 7.51 6.45 7.98
C LEU A 242 8.94 6.66 7.48
N CYS A 243 9.18 6.34 6.21
CA CYS A 243 10.49 6.36 5.58
C CYS A 243 10.68 7.60 4.71
N MET A 244 11.87 8.18 4.73
CA MET A 244 12.17 9.40 3.99
C MET A 244 12.35 9.13 2.49
N TYR A 245 12.80 7.93 2.11
CA TYR A 245 13.01 7.56 0.71
C TYR A 245 12.69 6.08 0.44
N HIS A 246 12.58 5.76 -0.84
CA HIS A 246 12.10 4.47 -1.36
C HIS A 246 12.86 3.27 -0.77
N ASP A 247 14.17 3.19 -0.99
CA ASP A 247 14.94 2.00 -0.62
C ASP A 247 15.14 1.87 0.89
N GLN A 248 15.05 2.98 1.64
CA GLN A 248 15.05 2.93 3.10
C GLN A 248 13.96 2.00 3.66
N GLY A 249 12.76 2.06 3.06
CA GLY A 249 11.64 1.21 3.48
C GLY A 249 11.60 -0.13 2.76
N LEU A 250 11.93 -0.16 1.46
CA LEU A 250 11.72 -1.35 0.65
C LEU A 250 12.79 -2.43 0.86
N ILE A 251 14.04 -2.05 1.10
CA ILE A 251 15.10 -3.04 1.37
C ILE A 251 14.74 -3.92 2.58
N PRO A 252 14.46 -3.36 3.78
CA PRO A 252 14.11 -4.18 4.94
C PRO A 252 12.78 -4.92 4.77
N LEU A 253 11.79 -4.32 4.09
CA LEU A 253 10.52 -4.98 3.82
C LEU A 253 10.72 -6.19 2.91
N LYS A 254 11.44 -6.05 1.81
CA LYS A 254 11.69 -7.15 0.87
C LYS A 254 12.57 -8.23 1.46
N LEU A 255 13.56 -7.86 2.26
CA LEU A 255 14.37 -8.84 2.98
C LEU A 255 13.51 -9.69 3.94
N HIS A 256 12.56 -9.06 4.63
CA HIS A 256 11.70 -9.73 5.63
C HIS A 256 10.52 -10.49 5.01
N ALA A 257 9.89 -9.96 3.95
CA ALA A 257 8.61 -10.44 3.44
C ALA A 257 8.52 -10.40 1.90
N PHE A 258 9.55 -10.90 1.20
CA PHE A 258 9.65 -10.84 -0.26
C PHE A 258 8.42 -11.38 -0.99
N HIS A 259 7.87 -12.50 -0.50
CA HIS A 259 6.74 -13.17 -1.14
C HIS A 259 5.36 -12.72 -0.64
N GLU A 260 5.29 -11.87 0.37
CA GLU A 260 4.04 -11.40 1.00
C GLU A 260 3.88 -9.89 0.92
N GLY A 261 4.78 -9.22 0.21
CA GLY A 261 4.75 -7.77 0.00
C GLY A 261 3.47 -7.35 -0.72
N VAL A 262 2.78 -6.35 -0.17
CA VAL A 262 1.57 -5.74 -0.74
C VAL A 262 1.81 -4.25 -0.89
N ASN A 263 1.63 -3.74 -2.09
CA ASN A 263 1.60 -2.31 -2.35
C ASN A 263 0.18 -1.77 -2.09
N VAL A 264 0.10 -0.66 -1.38
CA VAL A 264 -1.16 0.02 -1.04
C VAL A 264 -1.05 1.48 -1.48
N THR A 265 -2.04 1.97 -2.19
CA THR A 265 -2.16 3.40 -2.46
C THR A 265 -3.00 4.06 -1.37
N LEU A 266 -2.37 4.87 -0.53
CA LEU A 266 -3.05 5.65 0.51
C LEU A 266 -3.77 6.86 -0.12
N GLY A 267 -4.84 7.35 0.52
CA GLY A 267 -5.55 8.56 0.12
C GLY A 267 -6.64 8.36 -0.93
N LEU A 268 -6.75 7.21 -1.57
CA LEU A 268 -7.82 6.94 -2.53
C LEU A 268 -9.20 6.83 -1.86
N PRO A 269 -10.31 7.14 -2.57
CA PRO A 269 -11.68 7.05 -2.03
C PRO A 269 -12.14 5.61 -1.78
N PHE A 270 -11.38 4.62 -2.22
CA PHE A 270 -11.56 3.19 -1.97
C PHE A 270 -10.19 2.52 -1.79
N PRO A 271 -10.10 1.43 -1.01
CA PRO A 271 -8.86 0.67 -0.90
C PRO A 271 -8.39 0.14 -2.25
N ARG A 272 -7.13 0.38 -2.57
CA ARG A 272 -6.45 -0.22 -3.71
C ARG A 272 -5.18 -0.90 -3.23
N THR A 273 -5.07 -2.19 -3.51
CA THR A 273 -3.92 -3.03 -3.20
C THR A 273 -3.39 -3.72 -4.45
N SER A 274 -2.14 -4.10 -4.45
CA SER A 274 -1.56 -4.95 -5.50
C SER A 274 -0.45 -5.83 -4.95
N ALA A 275 -0.17 -6.93 -5.65
CA ALA A 275 1.05 -7.68 -5.43
C ALA A 275 2.29 -6.82 -5.74
N ASP A 276 3.39 -7.09 -5.04
CA ASP A 276 4.66 -6.38 -5.19
C ASP A 276 5.63 -7.13 -6.12
N HIS A 277 5.16 -7.47 -7.32
CA HIS A 277 5.95 -8.10 -8.39
C HIS A 277 5.45 -7.67 -9.77
N GLY A 278 6.25 -7.92 -10.81
CA GLY A 278 5.93 -7.59 -12.19
C GLY A 278 5.16 -8.69 -12.92
N THR A 279 5.06 -8.54 -14.23
CA THR A 279 4.35 -9.45 -15.15
C THR A 279 5.03 -10.80 -15.33
N ALA A 280 6.33 -10.91 -15.10
CA ALA A 280 7.13 -12.13 -15.18
C ALA A 280 6.77 -13.01 -16.40
N PHE A 281 6.85 -12.42 -17.60
CA PHE A 281 6.48 -13.07 -18.85
C PHE A 281 7.26 -14.37 -19.11
N ASP A 282 8.48 -14.45 -18.61
CA ASP A 282 9.39 -15.59 -18.73
C ASP A 282 8.87 -16.88 -18.06
N ILE A 283 8.05 -16.75 -17.03
CA ILE A 283 7.45 -17.88 -16.30
C ILE A 283 5.93 -18.01 -16.50
N ALA A 284 5.31 -17.08 -17.24
CA ALA A 284 3.87 -17.07 -17.45
C ALA A 284 3.36 -18.36 -18.10
N GLY A 285 2.29 -18.93 -17.58
CA GLY A 285 1.69 -20.18 -18.08
C GLY A 285 2.47 -21.45 -17.74
N LYS A 286 3.56 -21.36 -16.98
CA LYS A 286 4.38 -22.53 -16.60
C LYS A 286 4.01 -23.11 -15.22
N GLY A 287 3.04 -22.53 -14.53
CA GLY A 287 2.66 -22.96 -13.17
C GLY A 287 3.72 -22.72 -12.09
N LEU A 288 4.69 -21.84 -12.38
CA LEU A 288 5.80 -21.51 -11.46
C LEU A 288 5.54 -20.25 -10.64
N ALA A 289 4.57 -19.41 -11.06
CA ALA A 289 4.28 -18.15 -10.41
C ALA A 289 3.65 -18.35 -9.03
N ARG A 290 4.18 -17.65 -8.03
CA ARG A 290 3.69 -17.74 -6.65
C ARG A 290 2.55 -16.76 -6.43
N PRO A 291 1.38 -17.21 -5.91
CA PRO A 291 0.23 -16.36 -5.67
C PRO A 291 0.28 -15.64 -4.31
N ASP A 292 1.31 -15.86 -3.48
CA ASP A 292 1.32 -15.45 -2.06
C ASP A 292 1.13 -13.94 -1.87
N SER A 293 1.84 -13.11 -2.64
CA SER A 293 1.70 -11.64 -2.59
C SER A 293 0.30 -11.19 -3.04
N LEU A 294 -0.28 -11.82 -4.06
CA LEU A 294 -1.65 -11.52 -4.48
C LEU A 294 -2.68 -11.94 -3.44
N ILE A 295 -2.51 -13.11 -2.80
CA ILE A 295 -3.36 -13.56 -1.69
C ILE A 295 -3.30 -12.56 -0.55
N ALA A 296 -2.10 -12.08 -0.19
CA ALA A 296 -1.93 -11.05 0.83
C ALA A 296 -2.62 -9.74 0.43
N ALA A 297 -2.52 -9.33 -0.84
CA ALA A 297 -3.20 -8.14 -1.37
C ALA A 297 -4.72 -8.26 -1.31
N ILE A 298 -5.28 -9.43 -1.67
CA ILE A 298 -6.74 -9.70 -1.58
C ILE A 298 -7.19 -9.67 -0.11
N ASN A 299 -6.45 -10.32 0.80
CA ASN A 299 -6.79 -10.35 2.21
C ASN A 299 -6.84 -8.95 2.81
N LEU A 300 -5.84 -8.12 2.50
CA LEU A 300 -5.79 -6.73 2.95
C LEU A 300 -6.93 -5.89 2.33
N ALA A 301 -7.24 -6.07 1.04
CA ALA A 301 -8.36 -5.40 0.40
C ALA A 301 -9.69 -5.72 1.09
N VAL A 302 -9.93 -6.97 1.44
CA VAL A 302 -11.14 -7.41 2.16
C VAL A 302 -11.19 -6.80 3.57
N GLU A 303 -10.06 -6.77 4.29
CA GLU A 303 -9.97 -6.14 5.62
C GLU A 303 -10.37 -4.65 5.56
N LEU A 304 -9.78 -3.90 4.64
CA LEU A 304 -10.04 -2.47 4.47
C LEU A 304 -11.46 -2.17 3.97
N ALA A 305 -11.99 -3.02 3.07
CA ALA A 305 -13.35 -2.89 2.54
C ALA A 305 -14.40 -3.07 3.65
N ARG A 306 -14.22 -4.01 4.57
CA ARG A 306 -15.11 -4.21 5.71
C ARG A 306 -15.22 -2.97 6.58
N CYS A 307 -14.09 -2.39 6.95
CA CYS A 307 -14.06 -1.16 7.74
C CYS A 307 -14.80 0.00 7.03
N ARG A 308 -14.70 0.09 5.69
CA ARG A 308 -15.41 1.09 4.90
C ARG A 308 -16.92 0.86 4.89
N VAL A 309 -17.38 -0.38 4.72
CA VAL A 309 -18.80 -0.74 4.73
C VAL A 309 -19.43 -0.48 6.11
N GLU A 310 -18.73 -0.84 7.18
CA GLU A 310 -19.18 -0.59 8.57
C GLU A 310 -19.33 0.92 8.85
N ARG A 311 -18.36 1.75 8.45
CA ARG A 311 -18.42 3.22 8.59
C ARG A 311 -19.59 3.85 7.81
N ARG A 312 -19.81 3.43 6.55
CA ARG A 312 -20.94 3.93 5.74
C ARG A 312 -22.29 3.66 6.41
N ARG A 313 -22.47 2.49 7.03
CA ARG A 313 -23.70 2.16 7.77
C ARG A 313 -23.90 3.03 9.01
N HIS A 314 -22.81 3.30 9.74
CA HIS A 314 -22.88 4.13 10.92
C HIS A 314 -23.26 5.59 10.60
N ILE A 315 -22.84 6.09 9.45
CA ILE A 315 -23.19 7.45 8.96
C ILE A 315 -24.64 7.48 8.41
N ALA A 316 -25.07 6.44 7.71
CA ALA A 316 -26.41 6.36 7.12
C ALA A 316 -27.51 6.03 8.13
N GLY A 317 -27.14 5.56 9.34
CA GLY A 317 -28.07 5.24 10.44
C GLY A 317 -28.19 6.35 11.50
N LYS A 318 -27.51 7.47 11.28
CA LYS A 318 -27.69 8.74 12.01
C LYS A 318 -28.47 9.75 11.16
#